data_b1fd3d9ebcf484bf0352b3e663558fc1
#
_entry.id   b1fd3d9ebcf484bf0352b3e663558fc1
#
_cell.length_a   1.000
_cell.length_b   1.000
_cell.length_c   1.000
_cell.angle_alpha   90.00
_cell.angle_beta   90.00
_cell.angle_gamma   90.00
#
_symmetry.space_group_name_H-M   'P 1'
#
loop_
_entity.id
_entity.type
_entity.pdbx_description
1 polymer ?
#
loop_
_entity_poly.entity_id
_entity_poly.type
_entity_poly.pdbx_seq_one_letter_code
_entity_poly.pdbx_strand_id
1 'polypeptide(L)'
;MKKSKWADWLVVIGFLGFLALALAVTLVRPKSGWSYYENRNLARPAELSVETVLDGTFPASVEPVLQDHAAGRNILMKLSAWADLHLFHRPVVNEVVPSDGMLLGFNAYETPDPAVIHNQAQAMAGQLAQLRDVVEGYGGHFYYVAVPGQYTYFSDSYPDFLNSREAYTALEIPAFTQAMEEQGVNLLDMGPVLDQLGKPKEYYSLADYHYQFEGAYVTYRAILEELNRDLGLDLTVLDGDSLTVET
;
A
#
# COMPACT_ATOMS: atom_id res chain seq x y z
N MET A 1 14.91 38.19 41.33
CA MET A 1 13.66 37.43 41.48
C MET A 1 13.96 36.02 41.95
N LYS A 2 13.61 35.64 43.22
CA LYS A 2 13.71 34.25 43.68
C LYS A 2 12.69 33.41 42.92
N LYS A 3 13.17 32.53 42.02
CA LYS A 3 12.29 31.51 41.39
C LYS A 3 11.56 30.74 42.49
N SER A 4 10.24 30.68 42.38
CA SER A 4 9.40 29.96 43.37
C SER A 4 9.64 28.46 43.19
N LYS A 5 10.32 27.82 44.11
CA LYS A 5 10.53 26.35 44.11
C LYS A 5 9.20 25.58 44.07
N TRP A 6 8.11 26.18 44.51
CA TRP A 6 6.77 25.61 44.44
C TRP A 6 6.26 25.43 43.03
N ALA A 7 6.51 26.37 42.15
CA ALA A 7 6.11 26.24 40.73
C ALA A 7 6.87 25.09 40.05
N ASP A 8 8.16 24.95 40.36
CA ASP A 8 8.96 23.85 39.80
C ASP A 8 8.42 22.48 40.26
N TRP A 9 8.07 22.36 41.57
CA TRP A 9 7.46 21.15 42.11
C TRP A 9 6.09 20.83 41.52
N LEU A 10 5.24 21.83 41.30
CA LEU A 10 3.94 21.62 40.66
C LEU A 10 4.08 21.06 39.23
N VAL A 11 5.05 21.57 38.47
CA VAL A 11 5.33 21.05 37.11
C VAL A 11 5.82 19.59 37.19
N VAL A 12 6.76 19.28 38.06
CA VAL A 12 7.30 17.92 38.20
C VAL A 12 6.22 16.94 38.66
N ILE A 13 5.46 17.28 39.72
CA ILE A 13 4.38 16.40 40.25
C ILE A 13 3.27 16.24 39.21
N GLY A 14 2.88 17.34 38.55
CA GLY A 14 1.87 17.31 37.47
C GLY A 14 2.30 16.42 36.29
N PHE A 15 3.54 16.55 35.87
CA PHE A 15 4.09 15.73 34.77
C PHE A 15 4.19 14.24 35.14
N LEU A 16 4.77 13.94 36.33
CA LEU A 16 4.87 12.55 36.76
C LEU A 16 3.49 11.93 37.05
N GLY A 17 2.56 12.70 37.61
CA GLY A 17 1.17 12.29 37.80
C GLY A 17 0.46 11.98 36.48
N PHE A 18 0.66 12.82 35.45
CA PHE A 18 0.15 12.58 34.11
C PHE A 18 0.71 11.28 33.50
N LEU A 19 2.02 11.08 33.59
CA LEU A 19 2.65 9.84 33.09
C LEU A 19 2.15 8.60 33.81
N ALA A 20 2.04 8.67 35.14
CA ALA A 20 1.52 7.55 35.96
C ALA A 20 0.07 7.23 35.63
N LEU A 21 -0.77 8.26 35.44
CA LEU A 21 -2.16 8.09 35.03
C LEU A 21 -2.26 7.48 33.62
N ALA A 22 -1.50 7.98 32.65
CA ALA A 22 -1.47 7.45 31.29
C ALA A 22 -1.06 5.96 31.27
N LEU A 23 -0.02 5.61 32.05
CA LEU A 23 0.41 4.22 32.20
C LEU A 23 -0.67 3.36 32.87
N ALA A 24 -1.28 3.81 33.97
CA ALA A 24 -2.34 3.08 34.65
C ALA A 24 -3.54 2.81 33.71
N VAL A 25 -3.98 3.82 32.96
CA VAL A 25 -5.07 3.68 31.99
C VAL A 25 -4.68 2.68 30.87
N THR A 26 -3.44 2.74 30.37
CA THR A 26 -2.92 1.80 29.37
C THR A 26 -2.94 0.35 29.87
N LEU A 27 -2.59 0.13 31.13
CA LEU A 27 -2.54 -1.22 31.71
C LEU A 27 -3.92 -1.81 32.00
N VAL A 28 -4.88 -0.97 32.43
CA VAL A 28 -6.22 -1.43 32.84
C VAL A 28 -7.20 -1.54 31.67
N ARG A 29 -6.99 -0.77 30.60
CA ARG A 29 -7.90 -0.73 29.47
C ARG A 29 -7.94 -2.08 28.73
N PRO A 30 -9.13 -2.53 28.24
CA PRO A 30 -9.22 -3.68 27.34
C PRO A 30 -8.36 -3.49 26.10
N LYS A 31 -7.60 -4.52 25.75
CA LYS A 31 -6.68 -4.47 24.62
C LYS A 31 -7.36 -5.01 23.37
N SER A 32 -7.35 -4.23 22.26
CA SER A 32 -7.73 -4.71 20.94
C SER A 32 -6.61 -5.58 20.37
N GLY A 33 -6.96 -6.58 19.58
CA GLY A 33 -5.96 -7.35 18.81
C GLY A 33 -5.66 -6.76 17.44
N TRP A 34 -6.42 -5.74 17.01
CA TRP A 34 -6.37 -5.20 15.66
C TRP A 34 -6.50 -3.67 15.65
N SER A 35 -5.71 -3.03 14.77
CA SER A 35 -5.82 -1.60 14.49
C SER A 35 -6.47 -1.37 13.13
N TYR A 36 -7.67 -0.79 13.11
CA TYR A 36 -8.34 -0.38 11.87
C TYR A 36 -7.61 0.78 11.17
N TYR A 37 -6.91 1.64 11.93
CA TYR A 37 -6.19 2.78 11.38
C TYR A 37 -4.92 2.39 10.62
N GLU A 38 -4.29 1.27 11.04
CA GLU A 38 -3.02 0.81 10.48
C GLU A 38 -3.18 -0.50 9.71
N ASN A 39 -4.40 -1.04 9.68
CA ASN A 39 -4.74 -2.31 9.02
C ASN A 39 -3.77 -3.44 9.39
N ARG A 40 -3.46 -3.58 10.71
CA ARG A 40 -2.53 -4.59 11.22
C ARG A 40 -2.91 -5.15 12.58
N ASN A 41 -2.38 -6.32 12.89
CA ASN A 41 -2.42 -6.86 14.24
C ASN A 41 -1.58 -5.99 15.19
N LEU A 42 -2.14 -5.72 16.37
CA LEU A 42 -1.43 -5.07 17.47
C LEU A 42 -0.56 -6.07 18.22
N ALA A 43 0.55 -5.60 18.78
CA ALA A 43 1.50 -6.41 19.52
C ALA A 43 0.84 -7.08 20.72
N ARG A 44 1.21 -8.31 20.97
CA ARG A 44 0.81 -9.08 22.17
C ARG A 44 2.04 -9.39 23.01
N PRO A 45 1.90 -9.37 24.35
CA PRO A 45 3.02 -9.75 25.21
C PRO A 45 3.38 -11.22 24.97
N ALA A 46 4.66 -11.52 25.01
CA ALA A 46 5.11 -12.90 25.10
C ALA A 46 4.59 -13.56 26.39
N GLU A 47 4.51 -14.87 26.40
CA GLU A 47 4.16 -15.60 27.60
C GLU A 47 5.18 -15.32 28.72
N LEU A 48 4.67 -15.01 29.90
CA LEU A 48 5.53 -14.76 31.06
C LEU A 48 5.97 -16.09 31.68
N SER A 49 7.20 -16.49 31.42
CA SER A 49 7.84 -17.66 32.00
C SER A 49 9.27 -17.34 32.42
N VAL A 50 9.89 -18.21 33.24
CA VAL A 50 11.28 -18.05 33.62
C VAL A 50 12.19 -18.07 32.37
N GLU A 51 11.88 -18.92 31.42
CA GLU A 51 12.62 -19.05 30.17
C GLU A 51 12.57 -17.76 29.36
N THR A 52 11.36 -17.22 29.09
CA THR A 52 11.17 -16.00 28.27
C THR A 52 11.67 -14.72 28.96
N VAL A 53 11.80 -14.73 30.28
CA VAL A 53 12.43 -13.65 31.03
C VAL A 53 13.95 -13.72 30.91
N LEU A 54 14.54 -14.92 31.03
CA LEU A 54 16.00 -15.11 30.97
C LEU A 54 16.57 -14.98 29.56
N ASP A 55 15.84 -15.42 28.54
CA ASP A 55 16.24 -15.29 27.13
C ASP A 55 15.97 -13.89 26.53
N GLY A 56 15.27 -13.02 27.28
CA GLY A 56 14.96 -11.65 26.87
C GLY A 56 13.70 -11.51 26.02
N THR A 57 13.02 -12.58 25.64
CA THR A 57 11.81 -12.56 24.79
C THR A 57 10.67 -11.76 25.43
N PHE A 58 10.40 -12.01 26.73
CA PHE A 58 9.34 -11.27 27.46
C PHE A 58 9.68 -9.78 27.59
N PRO A 59 10.84 -9.36 28.10
CA PRO A 59 11.21 -7.94 28.17
C PRO A 59 11.13 -7.24 26.81
N ALA A 60 11.59 -7.87 25.74
CA ALA A 60 11.54 -7.31 24.38
C ALA A 60 10.11 -7.13 23.86
N SER A 61 9.15 -7.92 24.32
CA SER A 61 7.74 -7.80 23.93
C SER A 61 7.01 -6.64 24.62
N VAL A 62 7.51 -6.13 25.74
CA VAL A 62 6.79 -5.15 26.58
C VAL A 62 6.68 -3.79 25.87
N GLU A 63 7.77 -3.32 25.27
CA GLU A 63 7.78 -2.00 24.60
C GLU A 63 6.80 -1.93 23.43
N PRO A 64 6.81 -2.84 22.44
CA PRO A 64 5.81 -2.86 21.36
C PRO A 64 4.37 -2.90 21.87
N VAL A 65 4.10 -3.68 22.94
CA VAL A 65 2.77 -3.77 23.55
C VAL A 65 2.35 -2.44 24.16
N LEU A 66 3.24 -1.75 24.88
CA LEU A 66 2.95 -0.44 25.45
C LEU A 66 2.71 0.61 24.36
N GLN A 67 3.50 0.60 23.30
CA GLN A 67 3.34 1.51 22.17
C GLN A 67 1.99 1.30 21.48
N ASP A 68 1.63 0.06 21.18
CA ASP A 68 0.40 -0.28 20.48
C ASP A 68 -0.87 -0.03 21.29
N HIS A 69 -0.78 -0.17 22.61
CA HIS A 69 -1.94 -0.05 23.51
C HIS A 69 -1.95 1.24 24.34
N ALA A 70 -1.05 2.19 24.06
CA ALA A 70 -0.98 3.46 24.80
C ALA A 70 -2.34 4.17 24.85
N ALA A 71 -2.70 4.68 26.02
CA ALA A 71 -3.94 5.42 26.20
C ALA A 71 -3.97 6.66 25.30
N GLY A 72 -5.05 6.81 24.53
CA GLY A 72 -5.22 7.94 23.61
C GLY A 72 -4.41 7.86 22.30
N ARG A 73 -3.69 6.76 22.04
CA ARG A 73 -2.84 6.58 20.85
C ARG A 73 -3.53 7.03 19.55
N ASN A 74 -4.74 6.54 19.28
CA ASN A 74 -5.45 6.89 18.04
C ASN A 74 -5.80 8.39 17.96
N ILE A 75 -6.06 9.03 19.10
CA ILE A 75 -6.31 10.48 19.16
C ILE A 75 -5.02 11.23 18.87
N LEU A 76 -3.91 10.82 19.46
CA LEU A 76 -2.60 11.43 19.25
C LEU A 76 -2.14 11.27 17.79
N MET A 77 -2.37 10.10 17.18
CA MET A 77 -2.09 9.88 15.75
C MET A 77 -2.90 10.82 14.86
N LYS A 78 -4.20 10.97 15.12
CA LYS A 78 -5.05 11.92 14.38
C LYS A 78 -4.61 13.36 14.55
N LEU A 79 -4.27 13.77 15.78
CA LEU A 79 -3.77 15.12 16.06
C LEU A 79 -2.43 15.39 15.39
N SER A 80 -1.53 14.38 15.38
CA SER A 80 -0.25 14.49 14.66
C SER A 80 -0.47 14.67 13.16
N ALA A 81 -1.28 13.82 12.54
CA ALA A 81 -1.60 13.91 11.12
C ALA A 81 -2.28 15.26 10.78
N TRP A 82 -3.19 15.70 11.64
CA TRP A 82 -3.84 17.02 11.49
C TRP A 82 -2.82 18.16 11.56
N ALA A 83 -1.90 18.13 12.52
CA ALA A 83 -0.87 19.14 12.65
C ALA A 83 0.09 19.12 11.46
N ASP A 84 0.50 17.95 11.00
CA ASP A 84 1.34 17.80 9.82
C ASP A 84 0.70 18.43 8.57
N LEU A 85 -0.60 18.20 8.35
CA LEU A 85 -1.34 18.75 7.22
C LEU A 85 -1.61 20.25 7.34
N HIS A 86 -2.11 20.72 8.50
CA HIS A 86 -2.67 22.05 8.64
C HIS A 86 -1.75 23.08 9.29
N LEU A 87 -0.79 22.66 10.14
CA LEU A 87 0.17 23.56 10.77
C LEU A 87 1.52 23.55 10.06
N PHE A 88 2.02 22.38 9.71
CA PHE A 88 3.33 22.24 9.08
C PHE A 88 3.28 22.15 7.56
N HIS A 89 2.07 22.03 6.98
CA HIS A 89 1.84 21.93 5.53
C HIS A 89 2.76 20.89 4.87
N ARG A 90 2.93 19.74 5.53
CA ARG A 90 3.75 18.67 4.99
C ARG A 90 3.07 18.08 3.76
N PRO A 91 3.78 17.96 2.63
CA PRO A 91 3.20 17.42 1.40
C PRO A 91 2.98 15.90 1.47
N VAL A 92 3.66 15.22 2.38
CA VAL A 92 3.50 13.77 2.64
C VAL A 92 3.23 13.56 4.13
N VAL A 93 2.15 12.86 4.44
CA VAL A 93 1.78 12.50 5.81
C VAL A 93 1.44 11.01 5.86
N ASN A 94 2.12 10.24 6.72
CA ASN A 94 1.95 8.80 6.84
C ASN A 94 2.00 8.06 5.48
N GLU A 95 3.01 8.37 4.66
CA GLU A 95 3.21 7.79 3.33
C GLU A 95 2.06 8.07 2.34
N VAL A 96 1.31 9.16 2.57
CA VAL A 96 0.22 9.59 1.70
C VAL A 96 0.43 11.02 1.27
N VAL A 97 0.21 11.28 -0.02
CA VAL A 97 0.12 12.62 -0.63
C VAL A 97 -1.36 12.96 -0.83
N PRO A 98 -1.92 13.93 -0.11
CA PRO A 98 -3.24 14.46 -0.42
C PRO A 98 -3.14 15.34 -1.67
N SER A 99 -3.81 14.99 -2.73
CA SER A 99 -3.83 15.78 -3.98
C SER A 99 -5.20 15.68 -4.65
N ASP A 100 -5.78 16.81 -5.00
CA ASP A 100 -7.03 16.94 -5.78
C ASP A 100 -8.18 16.02 -5.29
N GLY A 101 -8.35 15.96 -3.96
CA GLY A 101 -9.37 15.13 -3.30
C GLY A 101 -9.03 13.63 -3.23
N MET A 102 -7.82 13.24 -3.62
CA MET A 102 -7.31 11.88 -3.56
C MET A 102 -6.30 11.71 -2.42
N LEU A 103 -6.17 10.49 -1.93
CA LEU A 103 -5.12 10.04 -1.01
C LEU A 103 -4.18 9.11 -1.77
N LEU A 104 -3.11 9.67 -2.30
CA LEU A 104 -2.17 8.94 -3.15
C LEU A 104 -1.06 8.35 -2.30
N GLY A 105 -0.80 7.05 -2.45
CA GLY A 105 0.30 6.38 -1.76
C GLY A 105 1.65 6.93 -2.18
N PHE A 106 2.57 7.13 -1.23
CA PHE A 106 3.91 7.65 -1.50
C PHE A 106 4.99 6.78 -0.90
N ASN A 107 5.92 6.37 -1.76
CA ASN A 107 7.20 5.81 -1.36
C ASN A 107 8.31 6.61 -2.06
N ALA A 108 9.31 7.02 -1.30
CA ALA A 108 10.50 7.61 -1.90
C ALA A 108 11.28 6.55 -2.69
N TYR A 109 11.55 6.83 -3.95
CA TYR A 109 12.37 5.97 -4.78
C TYR A 109 13.74 6.62 -4.98
N GLU A 110 14.78 5.80 -4.86
CA GLU A 110 16.13 6.19 -5.26
C GLU A 110 16.23 6.24 -6.79
N THR A 111 17.26 6.88 -7.30
CA THR A 111 17.54 6.88 -8.74
C THR A 111 17.68 5.44 -9.23
N PRO A 112 16.88 5.00 -10.19
CA PRO A 112 16.90 3.62 -10.65
C PRO A 112 18.21 3.28 -11.35
N ASP A 113 18.74 2.09 -11.08
CA ASP A 113 19.83 1.50 -11.86
C ASP A 113 19.24 0.67 -13.01
N PRO A 114 19.44 1.08 -14.29
CA PRO A 114 18.88 0.37 -15.44
C PRO A 114 19.29 -1.10 -15.51
N ALA A 115 20.50 -1.44 -15.05
CA ALA A 115 20.98 -2.83 -15.07
C ALA A 115 20.25 -3.68 -14.04
N VAL A 116 19.97 -3.13 -12.85
CA VAL A 116 19.19 -3.81 -11.82
C VAL A 116 17.75 -4.04 -12.30
N ILE A 117 17.11 -3.02 -12.88
CA ILE A 117 15.75 -3.13 -13.43
C ILE A 117 15.69 -4.17 -14.53
N HIS A 118 16.63 -4.12 -15.48
CA HIS A 118 16.70 -5.11 -16.57
C HIS A 118 16.82 -6.54 -16.01
N ASN A 119 17.73 -6.78 -15.07
CA ASN A 119 17.92 -8.11 -14.47
C ASN A 119 16.68 -8.59 -13.71
N GLN A 120 15.99 -7.70 -13.00
CA GLN A 120 14.74 -8.02 -12.30
C GLN A 120 13.61 -8.37 -13.29
N ALA A 121 13.48 -7.62 -14.38
CA ALA A 121 12.51 -7.89 -15.45
C ALA A 121 12.77 -9.25 -16.10
N GLN A 122 14.02 -9.56 -16.44
CA GLN A 122 14.41 -10.86 -17.02
C GLN A 122 14.15 -12.02 -16.04
N ALA A 123 14.47 -11.86 -14.77
CA ALA A 123 14.23 -12.88 -13.76
C ALA A 123 12.72 -13.15 -13.59
N MET A 124 11.90 -12.10 -13.54
CA MET A 124 10.45 -12.22 -13.43
C MET A 124 9.85 -12.89 -14.67
N ALA A 125 10.20 -12.42 -15.88
CA ALA A 125 9.72 -13.01 -17.12
C ALA A 125 10.12 -14.49 -17.25
N GLY A 126 11.34 -14.86 -16.82
CA GLY A 126 11.79 -16.25 -16.79
C GLY A 126 10.97 -17.14 -15.85
N GLN A 127 10.55 -16.63 -14.68
CA GLN A 127 9.65 -17.34 -13.78
C GLN A 127 8.24 -17.52 -14.37
N LEU A 128 7.72 -16.48 -15.01
CA LEU A 128 6.42 -16.53 -15.69
C LEU A 128 6.44 -17.49 -16.90
N ALA A 129 7.55 -17.55 -17.64
CA ALA A 129 7.74 -18.53 -18.71
C ALA A 129 7.72 -19.97 -18.19
N GLN A 130 8.35 -20.23 -17.05
CA GLN A 130 8.26 -21.56 -16.41
C GLN A 130 6.82 -21.93 -16.03
N LEU A 131 6.06 -20.97 -15.50
CA LEU A 131 4.64 -21.17 -15.18
C LEU A 131 3.82 -21.41 -16.45
N ARG A 132 4.06 -20.63 -17.52
CA ARG A 132 3.46 -20.88 -18.84
C ARG A 132 3.72 -22.31 -19.32
N ASP A 133 4.97 -22.75 -19.29
CA ASP A 133 5.34 -24.10 -19.75
C ASP A 133 4.61 -25.20 -18.98
N VAL A 134 4.39 -25.00 -17.69
CA VAL A 134 3.59 -25.93 -16.88
C VAL A 134 2.12 -25.92 -17.31
N VAL A 135 1.51 -24.74 -17.48
CA VAL A 135 0.10 -24.62 -17.88
C VAL A 135 -0.12 -25.21 -19.27
N GLU A 136 0.75 -24.88 -20.23
CA GLU A 136 0.67 -25.37 -21.61
C GLU A 136 0.96 -26.88 -21.71
N GLY A 137 1.82 -27.43 -20.84
CA GLY A 137 2.04 -28.85 -20.70
C GLY A 137 0.77 -29.65 -20.32
N TYR A 138 -0.20 -29.01 -19.72
CA TYR A 138 -1.54 -29.57 -19.46
C TYR A 138 -2.59 -29.22 -20.52
N GLY A 139 -2.20 -28.56 -21.62
CA GLY A 139 -3.10 -28.16 -22.70
C GLY A 139 -3.85 -26.86 -22.42
N GLY A 140 -3.41 -26.09 -21.43
CA GLY A 140 -3.97 -24.74 -21.15
C GLY A 140 -3.28 -23.64 -21.94
N HIS A 141 -3.73 -22.40 -21.75
CA HIS A 141 -3.09 -21.19 -22.26
C HIS A 141 -2.77 -20.27 -21.10
N PHE A 142 -1.61 -19.62 -21.12
CA PHE A 142 -1.15 -18.74 -20.06
C PHE A 142 -1.08 -17.30 -20.58
N TYR A 143 -1.71 -16.39 -19.85
CA TYR A 143 -1.65 -14.96 -20.09
C TYR A 143 -1.27 -14.24 -18.79
N TYR A 144 -0.39 -13.25 -18.90
CA TYR A 144 -0.11 -12.32 -17.82
C TYR A 144 -0.82 -11.00 -18.08
N VAL A 145 -1.71 -10.59 -17.18
CA VAL A 145 -2.45 -9.34 -17.29
C VAL A 145 -1.79 -8.31 -16.37
N ALA A 146 -1.16 -7.30 -16.96
CA ALA A 146 -0.51 -6.21 -16.21
C ALA A 146 -1.49 -5.06 -16.02
N VAL A 147 -2.00 -4.91 -14.79
CA VAL A 147 -2.87 -3.80 -14.41
C VAL A 147 -2.03 -2.73 -13.72
N PRO A 148 -2.02 -1.46 -14.17
CA PRO A 148 -1.25 -0.41 -13.52
C PRO A 148 -1.74 -0.19 -12.09
N GLY A 149 -0.81 -0.02 -11.14
CA GLY A 149 -1.15 0.38 -9.78
C GLY A 149 -1.62 1.84 -9.71
N GLN A 150 -2.25 2.24 -8.59
CA GLN A 150 -2.75 3.60 -8.36
C GLN A 150 -1.70 4.68 -8.71
N TYR A 151 -0.44 4.46 -8.32
CA TYR A 151 0.63 5.41 -8.61
C TYR A 151 0.81 5.67 -10.12
N THR A 152 0.89 4.60 -10.92
CA THR A 152 1.07 4.71 -12.37
C THR A 152 -0.17 5.30 -13.02
N TYR A 153 -1.34 4.92 -12.54
CA TYR A 153 -2.61 5.42 -13.05
C TYR A 153 -2.80 6.92 -12.80
N PHE A 154 -2.49 7.39 -11.60
CA PHE A 154 -2.60 8.80 -11.20
C PHE A 154 -1.25 9.54 -11.18
N SER A 155 -0.27 9.10 -11.98
CA SER A 155 1.07 9.73 -12.02
C SER A 155 1.02 11.25 -12.18
N ASP A 156 0.13 11.75 -13.06
CA ASP A 156 -0.04 13.17 -13.35
C ASP A 156 -0.69 13.96 -12.19
N SER A 157 -1.20 13.27 -11.18
CA SER A 157 -1.82 13.91 -10.01
C SER A 157 -0.85 14.11 -8.85
N TYR A 158 0.37 13.57 -8.94
CA TYR A 158 1.42 13.84 -7.96
C TYR A 158 2.07 15.19 -8.25
N PRO A 159 2.41 15.99 -7.21
CA PRO A 159 3.29 17.14 -7.39
C PRO A 159 4.64 16.71 -8.00
N ASP A 160 5.18 17.48 -8.95
CA ASP A 160 6.42 17.15 -9.66
C ASP A 160 7.59 16.77 -8.75
N PHE A 161 7.75 17.50 -7.64
CA PHE A 161 8.82 17.25 -6.67
C PHE A 161 8.63 15.97 -5.83
N LEU A 162 7.47 15.32 -5.89
CA LEU A 162 7.16 14.03 -5.26
C LEU A 162 7.03 12.89 -6.27
N ASN A 163 7.16 13.18 -7.56
CA ASN A 163 7.01 12.18 -8.62
C ASN A 163 8.33 11.39 -8.87
N SER A 164 8.96 10.92 -7.78
CA SER A 164 10.23 10.19 -7.85
C SER A 164 10.13 8.83 -8.55
N ARG A 165 8.91 8.27 -8.64
CA ARG A 165 8.69 6.96 -9.27
C ARG A 165 8.59 7.04 -10.80
N GLU A 166 8.34 8.20 -11.37
CA GLU A 166 8.21 8.35 -12.82
C GLU A 166 9.47 7.84 -13.55
N ALA A 167 10.66 8.24 -13.08
CA ALA A 167 11.92 7.77 -13.64
C ALA A 167 12.10 6.25 -13.51
N TYR A 168 11.55 5.65 -12.44
CA TYR A 168 11.58 4.22 -12.22
C TYR A 168 10.63 3.49 -13.19
N THR A 169 9.38 3.90 -13.28
CA THR A 169 8.38 3.27 -14.17
C THR A 169 8.72 3.45 -15.64
N ALA A 170 9.35 4.56 -16.02
CA ALA A 170 9.84 4.79 -17.40
C ALA A 170 10.90 3.77 -17.85
N LEU A 171 11.63 3.17 -16.91
CA LEU A 171 12.58 2.09 -17.18
C LEU A 171 11.97 0.70 -16.97
N GLU A 172 11.18 0.54 -15.91
CA GLU A 172 10.61 -0.76 -15.50
C GLU A 172 9.63 -1.30 -16.54
N ILE A 173 8.67 -0.48 -16.99
CA ILE A 173 7.61 -0.93 -17.91
C ILE A 173 8.18 -1.42 -19.24
N PRO A 174 9.04 -0.67 -19.96
CA PRO A 174 9.64 -1.16 -21.20
C PRO A 174 10.53 -2.39 -20.98
N ALA A 175 11.33 -2.42 -19.91
CA ALA A 175 12.20 -3.55 -19.64
C ALA A 175 11.40 -4.83 -19.37
N PHE A 176 10.30 -4.73 -18.63
CA PHE A 176 9.42 -5.86 -18.35
C PHE A 176 8.68 -6.33 -19.60
N THR A 177 8.12 -5.40 -20.39
CA THR A 177 7.44 -5.73 -21.64
C THR A 177 8.38 -6.45 -22.61
N GLN A 178 9.59 -5.94 -22.78
CA GLN A 178 10.61 -6.57 -23.62
C GLN A 178 10.97 -7.96 -23.11
N ALA A 179 11.20 -8.12 -21.80
CA ALA A 179 11.54 -9.42 -21.22
C ALA A 179 10.43 -10.45 -21.39
N MET A 180 9.16 -10.05 -21.29
CA MET A 180 8.00 -10.92 -21.54
C MET A 180 7.96 -11.37 -23.00
N GLU A 181 8.20 -10.47 -23.94
CA GLU A 181 8.28 -10.78 -25.38
C GLU A 181 9.43 -11.75 -25.69
N GLU A 182 10.63 -11.49 -25.15
CA GLU A 182 11.81 -12.34 -25.32
C GLU A 182 11.61 -13.77 -24.76
N GLN A 183 10.84 -13.90 -23.68
CA GLN A 183 10.50 -15.17 -23.07
C GLN A 183 9.24 -15.83 -23.67
N GLY A 184 8.58 -15.16 -24.63
CA GLY A 184 7.36 -15.65 -25.30
C GLY A 184 6.16 -15.78 -24.36
N VAL A 185 6.07 -14.95 -23.33
CA VAL A 185 4.91 -14.91 -22.42
C VAL A 185 3.87 -13.95 -22.95
N ASN A 186 2.62 -14.40 -23.10
CA ASN A 186 1.51 -13.55 -23.55
C ASN A 186 1.23 -12.48 -22.50
N LEU A 187 1.49 -11.23 -22.86
CA LEU A 187 1.28 -10.05 -22.00
C LEU A 187 0.09 -9.24 -22.50
N LEU A 188 -0.94 -9.09 -21.67
CA LEU A 188 -1.98 -8.09 -21.84
C LEU A 188 -1.67 -6.90 -20.93
N ASP A 189 -1.08 -5.85 -21.49
CA ASP A 189 -0.81 -4.60 -20.78
C ASP A 189 -2.06 -3.71 -20.77
N MET A 190 -2.62 -3.48 -19.60
CA MET A 190 -3.80 -2.64 -19.41
C MET A 190 -3.48 -1.13 -19.41
N GLY A 191 -2.22 -0.73 -19.31
CA GLY A 191 -1.82 0.68 -19.36
C GLY A 191 -2.34 1.38 -20.62
N PRO A 192 -1.96 0.94 -21.83
CA PRO A 192 -2.44 1.52 -23.08
C PRO A 192 -3.97 1.48 -23.24
N VAL A 193 -4.63 0.43 -22.74
CA VAL A 193 -6.10 0.30 -22.79
C VAL A 193 -6.77 1.39 -21.96
N LEU A 194 -6.28 1.60 -20.75
CA LEU A 194 -6.81 2.61 -19.84
C LEU A 194 -6.46 4.04 -20.29
N ASP A 195 -5.29 4.24 -20.90
CA ASP A 195 -4.89 5.52 -21.49
C ASP A 195 -5.84 5.93 -22.65
N GLN A 196 -6.20 4.99 -23.52
CA GLN A 196 -7.15 5.24 -24.62
C GLN A 196 -8.55 5.63 -24.11
N LEU A 197 -8.94 5.19 -22.92
CA LEU A 197 -10.20 5.56 -22.27
C LEU A 197 -10.10 6.89 -21.51
N GLY A 198 -8.93 7.55 -21.50
CA GLY A 198 -8.71 8.84 -20.85
C GLY A 198 -8.53 8.74 -19.33
N LYS A 199 -8.23 7.58 -18.80
CA LYS A 199 -7.99 7.34 -17.35
C LYS A 199 -9.09 7.93 -16.44
N PRO A 200 -10.35 7.48 -16.53
CA PRO A 200 -11.42 7.99 -15.68
C PRO A 200 -11.09 7.78 -14.19
N LYS A 201 -11.30 8.82 -13.36
CA LYS A 201 -10.97 8.76 -11.91
C LYS A 201 -11.74 7.66 -11.18
N GLU A 202 -12.96 7.35 -11.62
CA GLU A 202 -13.84 6.34 -11.06
C GLU A 202 -13.34 4.89 -11.24
N TYR A 203 -12.35 4.66 -12.08
CA TYR A 203 -11.79 3.31 -12.27
C TYR A 203 -10.90 2.87 -11.11
N TYR A 204 -10.43 3.79 -10.30
CA TYR A 204 -9.60 3.52 -9.13
C TYR A 204 -10.16 4.16 -7.86
N SER A 205 -9.89 3.54 -6.72
CA SER A 205 -10.15 4.16 -5.43
C SER A 205 -9.36 5.47 -5.29
N LEU A 206 -10.02 6.52 -4.81
CA LEU A 206 -9.37 7.80 -4.52
C LEU A 206 -8.65 7.80 -3.16
N ALA A 207 -8.78 6.73 -2.38
CA ALA A 207 -8.27 6.63 -1.02
C ALA A 207 -7.28 5.48 -0.78
N ASP A 208 -7.17 4.55 -1.71
CA ASP A 208 -6.27 3.40 -1.63
C ASP A 208 -5.82 2.92 -3.02
N TYR A 209 -5.05 1.84 -3.08
CA TYR A 209 -4.41 1.35 -4.31
C TYR A 209 -5.28 0.41 -5.16
N HIS A 210 -6.52 0.13 -4.76
CA HIS A 210 -7.39 -0.79 -5.50
C HIS A 210 -8.11 -0.09 -6.66
N TYR A 211 -8.27 -0.79 -7.77
CA TYR A 211 -9.20 -0.34 -8.81
C TYR A 211 -10.64 -0.73 -8.46
N GLN A 212 -11.59 0.07 -8.94
CA GLN A 212 -13.01 -0.04 -8.66
C GLN A 212 -13.69 -1.00 -9.66
N PHE A 213 -14.99 -1.16 -9.51
CA PHE A 213 -15.80 -2.05 -10.33
C PHE A 213 -15.67 -1.72 -11.84
N GLU A 214 -15.72 -0.45 -12.21
CA GLU A 214 -15.63 0.00 -13.59
C GLU A 214 -14.27 -0.34 -14.20
N GLY A 215 -13.18 -0.14 -13.46
CA GLY A 215 -11.84 -0.53 -13.87
C GLY A 215 -11.69 -2.06 -13.99
N ALA A 216 -12.28 -2.81 -13.07
CA ALA A 216 -12.31 -4.26 -13.12
C ALA A 216 -13.11 -4.78 -14.33
N TYR A 217 -14.25 -4.14 -14.64
CA TYR A 217 -15.05 -4.49 -15.79
C TYR A 217 -14.33 -4.25 -17.12
N VAL A 218 -13.61 -3.13 -17.25
CA VAL A 218 -12.78 -2.85 -18.43
C VAL A 218 -11.69 -3.90 -18.58
N THR A 219 -11.03 -4.28 -17.48
CA THR A 219 -10.02 -5.35 -17.50
C THR A 219 -10.61 -6.70 -17.91
N TYR A 220 -11.76 -7.07 -17.34
CA TYR A 220 -12.50 -8.28 -17.74
C TYR A 220 -12.81 -8.29 -19.23
N ARG A 221 -13.33 -7.18 -19.77
CA ARG A 221 -13.66 -7.06 -21.19
C ARG A 221 -12.42 -7.23 -22.06
N ALA A 222 -11.32 -6.55 -21.72
CA ALA A 222 -10.07 -6.66 -22.45
C ALA A 222 -9.51 -8.10 -22.46
N ILE A 223 -9.63 -8.83 -21.35
CA ILE A 223 -9.24 -10.24 -21.28
C ILE A 223 -10.07 -11.09 -22.25
N LEU A 224 -11.39 -10.95 -22.25
CA LEU A 224 -12.23 -11.76 -23.15
C LEU A 224 -12.01 -11.42 -24.63
N GLU A 225 -11.83 -10.14 -24.95
CA GLU A 225 -11.51 -9.69 -26.31
C GLU A 225 -10.16 -10.26 -26.77
N GLU A 226 -9.16 -10.29 -25.88
CA GLU A 226 -7.86 -10.89 -26.16
C GLU A 226 -7.97 -12.41 -26.42
N LEU A 227 -8.66 -13.14 -25.55
CA LEU A 227 -8.86 -14.58 -25.69
C LEU A 227 -9.63 -14.93 -26.97
N ASN A 228 -10.67 -14.15 -27.31
CA ASN A 228 -11.41 -14.35 -28.54
C ASN A 228 -10.52 -14.15 -29.78
N ARG A 229 -9.68 -13.12 -29.74
CA ARG A 229 -8.77 -12.81 -30.83
C ARG A 229 -7.70 -13.88 -31.04
N ASP A 230 -7.04 -14.29 -29.94
CA ASP A 230 -5.88 -15.16 -30.02
C ASP A 230 -6.24 -16.63 -30.18
N LEU A 231 -7.32 -17.07 -29.56
CA LEU A 231 -7.71 -18.48 -29.54
C LEU A 231 -8.88 -18.78 -30.50
N GLY A 232 -9.43 -17.74 -31.19
CA GLY A 232 -10.58 -17.90 -32.07
C GLY A 232 -11.84 -18.34 -31.31
N LEU A 233 -11.98 -17.94 -30.04
CA LEU A 233 -13.16 -18.24 -29.23
C LEU A 233 -14.29 -17.26 -29.53
N ASP A 234 -15.50 -17.59 -29.11
CA ASP A 234 -16.69 -16.73 -29.20
C ASP A 234 -17.25 -16.52 -27.77
N LEU A 235 -16.40 -15.98 -26.89
CA LEU A 235 -16.79 -15.67 -25.53
C LEU A 235 -17.61 -14.39 -25.53
N THR A 236 -18.83 -14.46 -24.99
CA THR A 236 -19.71 -13.30 -24.87
C THR A 236 -19.26 -12.41 -23.75
N VAL A 237 -18.93 -11.16 -24.04
CA VAL A 237 -18.70 -10.12 -23.05
C VAL A 237 -20.04 -9.75 -22.42
N LEU A 238 -20.14 -9.77 -21.09
CA LEU A 238 -21.33 -9.31 -20.38
C LEU A 238 -21.53 -7.81 -20.63
N ASP A 239 -22.76 -7.39 -20.86
CA ASP A 239 -23.11 -5.98 -20.96
C ASP A 239 -23.00 -5.30 -19.60
N GLY A 240 -22.15 -4.27 -19.49
CA GLY A 240 -21.95 -3.53 -18.25
C GLY A 240 -23.22 -2.89 -17.69
N ASP A 241 -24.12 -2.45 -18.58
CA ASP A 241 -25.41 -1.85 -18.18
C ASP A 241 -26.38 -2.87 -17.56
N SER A 242 -26.13 -4.16 -17.78
CA SER A 242 -26.90 -5.25 -17.20
C SER A 242 -26.43 -5.68 -15.80
N LEU A 243 -25.27 -5.18 -15.36
CA LEU A 243 -24.67 -5.55 -14.08
C LEU A 243 -25.17 -4.63 -12.96
N THR A 244 -25.48 -5.21 -11.81
CA THR A 244 -25.87 -4.48 -10.60
C THR A 244 -24.75 -4.59 -9.57
N VAL A 245 -24.29 -3.47 -9.04
CA VAL A 245 -23.35 -3.45 -7.92
C VAL A 245 -24.16 -3.56 -6.63
N GLU A 246 -23.98 -4.66 -5.88
CA GLU A 246 -24.51 -4.78 -4.52
C GLU A 246 -23.52 -4.08 -3.56
N THR A 247 -23.98 -3.02 -2.87
CA THR A 247 -23.21 -2.24 -1.90
C THR A 247 -23.46 -2.69 -0.47
#